data_395184c10f2507ec604dd17a05a12c4d
#
_entry.id   395184c10f2507ec604dd17a05a12c4d
#
_cell.length_a   1.000
_cell.length_b   1.000
_cell.length_c   1.000
_cell.angle_alpha   90.00
_cell.angle_beta   90.00
_cell.angle_gamma   90.00
#
_symmetry.space_group_name_H-M   'P 1'
#
loop_
_entity.id
_entity.type
_entity.pdbx_description
1 polymer ?
#
loop_
_entity_poly.entity_id
_entity_poly.type
_entity_poly.pdbx_seq_one_letter_code
_entity_poly.pdbx_strand_id
1 'polypeptide(L)'
;MRRLALAAVLLLPHLAGATDWPGYPKLTREQVIAALAKAPAGRVDFYSTNLSGLDLSGIDFKGANLAAAVLNRSNLTGANLSGCNLTVSFAEGTNLANANLQGAMMFSMQLQGANLKGANLSGARLIGDLRRANLEQAVLTRMDGAADMKNQSMGLMRANIVSANLRGADLSGSDFSRADFSFSDLSGARLAGTKLSGAEFSGTDLRGANLAGADLSGSKLIDTDFTGANLANANFTAATMRGVKGFPTQVAQQSQPAGEERVLRVCEDPNNLPFSNRAGEGFENKIAELLARELGWTLEYTWFPQRMGFIRNTLRARDPGSNRFKCDLVMGVPAGFELASTTKPYYRSTYALVYGKGKGLDGVTAPERLLNVEPAKLKSLKLGLFGQSPAADWLLKHGLFEQVVSYQPQSGDPERYPGEIVEKDLVSGKVDIAFVWGPIAGYFAKSPGAELAVVPFEPSAEIQFDFRIAMGVRFGEREWKDRIERLIEANRLRIQAILAAYGVPQLDDAGRIMTVAPDSSLTRGDSKPRN
;
A
#
# COMPACT_ATOMS: atom_id res chain seq x y z
N MET A 1 -33.57 3.13 11.08
CA MET A 1 -32.44 2.82 11.93
C MET A 1 -31.92 1.40 11.66
N ARG A 2 -31.41 1.07 10.47
CA ARG A 2 -30.89 -0.26 10.07
C ARG A 2 -29.65 -0.20 9.15
N ARG A 3 -28.87 0.90 9.17
CA ARG A 3 -27.72 1.11 8.25
C ARG A 3 -26.35 1.23 8.93
N LEU A 4 -26.19 0.88 10.21
CA LEU A 4 -24.93 1.07 10.95
C LEU A 4 -24.22 -0.23 11.38
N ALA A 5 -24.67 -1.41 10.95
CA ALA A 5 -24.07 -2.68 11.37
C ALA A 5 -22.96 -3.22 10.43
N LEU A 6 -22.72 -2.61 9.26
CA LEU A 6 -21.78 -3.16 8.25
C LEU A 6 -20.30 -2.79 8.47
N ALA A 7 -19.99 -1.83 9.32
CA ALA A 7 -18.61 -1.33 9.48
C ALA A 7 -17.80 -2.04 10.61
N ALA A 8 -18.43 -2.84 11.45
CA ALA A 8 -17.77 -3.42 12.63
C ALA A 8 -17.22 -4.85 12.45
N VAL A 9 -17.48 -5.51 11.31
CA VAL A 9 -17.15 -6.94 11.14
C VAL A 9 -15.73 -7.19 10.58
N LEU A 10 -15.01 -6.15 10.14
CA LEU A 10 -13.71 -6.31 9.45
C LEU A 10 -12.47 -6.29 10.36
N LEU A 11 -12.60 -6.24 11.69
CA LEU A 11 -11.49 -6.09 12.63
C LEU A 11 -11.50 -7.11 13.80
N LEU A 12 -12.00 -8.33 13.58
CA LEU A 12 -11.86 -9.36 14.62
C LEU A 12 -10.60 -10.18 14.40
N PRO A 13 -9.68 -10.26 15.38
CA PRO A 13 -8.50 -11.12 15.32
C PRO A 13 -8.91 -12.60 15.38
N HIS A 14 -8.08 -13.44 14.75
CA HIS A 14 -8.20 -14.90 14.74
C HIS A 14 -8.35 -15.47 16.16
N LEU A 15 -9.55 -15.73 16.59
CA LEU A 15 -9.85 -16.59 17.73
C LEU A 15 -10.09 -18.00 17.21
N ALA A 16 -9.01 -18.79 17.18
CA ALA A 16 -9.11 -20.23 17.08
C ALA A 16 -9.70 -20.77 18.38
N GLY A 17 -10.96 -21.14 18.36
CA GLY A 17 -11.61 -21.84 19.48
C GLY A 17 -12.89 -21.16 19.98
N ALA A 18 -14.04 -21.87 19.76
CA ALA A 18 -15.40 -21.59 20.28
C ALA A 18 -16.19 -20.45 19.60
N THR A 19 -17.08 -20.79 19.04
CA THR A 19 -18.13 -20.69 18.08
C THR A 19 -19.42 -20.03 18.56
N ASP A 20 -19.34 -18.99 19.35
CA ASP A 20 -20.49 -18.15 19.56
C ASP A 20 -20.37 -16.87 18.72
N TRP A 21 -21.19 -16.81 17.66
CA TRP A 21 -21.37 -15.61 16.85
C TRP A 21 -22.53 -14.80 17.42
N PRO A 22 -22.31 -13.85 18.34
CA PRO A 22 -23.40 -13.08 18.95
C PRO A 22 -24.20 -12.34 17.89
N GLY A 23 -25.51 -12.50 17.91
CA GLY A 23 -26.40 -11.87 16.94
C GLY A 23 -26.65 -12.66 15.66
N TYR A 24 -26.03 -13.84 15.48
CA TYR A 24 -26.29 -14.74 14.35
C TYR A 24 -27.16 -15.90 14.82
N PRO A 25 -28.43 -15.99 14.40
CA PRO A 25 -29.31 -17.10 14.79
C PRO A 25 -28.73 -18.42 14.30
N LYS A 26 -28.51 -19.36 15.22
CA LYS A 26 -28.03 -20.69 14.88
C LYS A 26 -29.20 -21.56 14.45
N LEU A 27 -29.09 -22.15 13.27
CA LEU A 27 -30.09 -23.08 12.74
C LEU A 27 -29.63 -24.54 12.89
N THR A 28 -30.59 -25.46 12.86
CA THR A 28 -30.31 -26.90 12.67
C THR A 28 -30.45 -27.26 11.21
N ARG A 29 -29.96 -28.46 10.83
CA ARG A 29 -30.14 -28.99 9.46
C ARG A 29 -31.64 -29.07 9.09
N GLU A 30 -32.47 -29.53 9.99
CA GLU A 30 -33.92 -29.68 9.78
C GLU A 30 -34.60 -28.33 9.53
N GLN A 31 -34.18 -27.31 10.25
CA GLN A 31 -34.67 -25.93 10.06
C GLN A 31 -34.25 -25.37 8.69
N VAL A 32 -33.04 -25.64 8.24
CA VAL A 32 -32.57 -25.26 6.89
C VAL A 32 -33.41 -25.96 5.82
N ILE A 33 -33.59 -27.28 5.93
CA ILE A 33 -34.41 -28.06 4.99
C ILE A 33 -35.86 -27.56 4.98
N ALA A 34 -36.44 -27.31 6.15
CA ALA A 34 -37.82 -26.81 6.25
C ALA A 34 -37.98 -25.40 5.63
N ALA A 35 -37.01 -24.52 5.78
CA ALA A 35 -37.00 -23.20 5.14
C ALA A 35 -36.94 -23.31 3.61
N LEU A 36 -36.05 -24.16 3.10
CA LEU A 36 -35.89 -24.43 1.66
C LEU A 36 -37.13 -25.11 1.03
N ALA A 37 -37.85 -25.91 1.80
CA ALA A 37 -39.08 -26.55 1.32
C ALA A 37 -40.26 -25.58 1.17
N LYS A 38 -40.32 -24.54 2.03
CA LYS A 38 -41.45 -23.58 2.08
C LYS A 38 -41.36 -22.44 1.08
N ALA A 39 -40.15 -22.06 0.67
CA ALA A 39 -39.94 -20.90 -0.18
C ALA A 39 -39.63 -21.26 -1.64
N PRO A 40 -40.04 -20.44 -2.63
CA PRO A 40 -39.61 -20.55 -4.01
C PRO A 40 -38.08 -20.37 -4.14
N ALA A 41 -37.52 -20.92 -5.22
CA ALA A 41 -36.09 -20.73 -5.55
C ALA A 41 -35.71 -19.25 -5.60
N GLY A 42 -34.55 -18.91 -5.06
CA GLY A 42 -33.99 -17.53 -5.00
C GLY A 42 -34.67 -16.63 -3.94
N ARG A 43 -35.65 -17.12 -3.18
CA ARG A 43 -36.33 -16.33 -2.13
C ARG A 43 -36.04 -16.78 -0.71
N VAL A 44 -35.22 -17.80 -0.53
CA VAL A 44 -34.79 -18.23 0.82
C VAL A 44 -33.74 -17.30 1.32
N ASP A 45 -33.92 -16.76 2.52
CA ASP A 45 -33.01 -15.81 3.15
C ASP A 45 -32.36 -16.43 4.39
N PHE A 46 -31.06 -16.70 4.29
CA PHE A 46 -30.19 -17.12 5.37
C PHE A 46 -29.16 -16.01 5.69
N TYR A 47 -29.50 -14.75 5.42
CA TYR A 47 -28.64 -13.61 5.71
C TYR A 47 -28.26 -13.60 7.19
N SER A 48 -26.94 -13.45 7.48
CA SER A 48 -26.40 -13.39 8.86
C SER A 48 -26.85 -14.55 9.75
N THR A 49 -27.02 -15.76 9.21
CA THR A 49 -27.32 -16.96 9.99
C THR A 49 -26.09 -17.77 10.32
N ASN A 50 -26.09 -18.44 11.47
CA ASN A 50 -25.04 -19.35 11.87
C ASN A 50 -25.39 -20.79 11.47
N LEU A 51 -24.71 -21.30 10.44
CA LEU A 51 -24.79 -22.66 9.91
C LEU A 51 -23.50 -23.45 10.17
N SER A 52 -22.64 -22.95 11.05
CA SER A 52 -21.32 -23.56 11.32
C SER A 52 -21.44 -24.96 11.89
N GLY A 53 -20.56 -25.86 11.40
CA GLY A 53 -20.45 -27.24 11.86
C GLY A 53 -21.62 -28.16 11.45
N LEU A 54 -22.57 -27.66 10.65
CA LEU A 54 -23.71 -28.48 10.20
C LEU A 54 -23.31 -29.43 9.07
N ASP A 55 -23.94 -30.59 9.02
CA ASP A 55 -23.96 -31.42 7.83
C ASP A 55 -25.07 -30.97 6.89
N LEU A 56 -24.68 -30.27 5.83
CA LEU A 56 -25.54 -29.72 4.79
C LEU A 56 -25.26 -30.38 3.44
N SER A 57 -24.66 -31.60 3.48
CA SER A 57 -24.30 -32.35 2.28
C SER A 57 -25.51 -32.64 1.40
N GLY A 58 -25.34 -32.50 0.08
CA GLY A 58 -26.34 -32.77 -0.94
C GLY A 58 -27.56 -31.85 -0.93
N ILE A 59 -27.61 -30.83 -0.08
CA ILE A 59 -28.74 -29.89 -0.03
C ILE A 59 -28.74 -28.98 -1.27
N ASP A 60 -29.90 -28.78 -1.85
CA ASP A 60 -30.16 -27.76 -2.87
C ASP A 60 -30.60 -26.45 -2.20
N PHE A 61 -29.73 -25.45 -2.20
CA PHE A 61 -29.97 -24.11 -1.64
C PHE A 61 -30.83 -23.22 -2.55
N LYS A 62 -31.15 -23.67 -3.77
CA LYS A 62 -32.10 -23.01 -4.69
C LYS A 62 -31.80 -21.53 -4.95
N GLY A 63 -30.52 -21.14 -5.01
CA GLY A 63 -30.11 -19.74 -5.20
C GLY A 63 -30.36 -18.83 -3.98
N ALA A 64 -30.39 -19.38 -2.78
CA ALA A 64 -30.65 -18.66 -1.53
C ALA A 64 -29.67 -17.50 -1.28
N ASN A 65 -30.12 -16.54 -0.48
CA ASN A 65 -29.27 -15.50 0.09
C ASN A 65 -28.56 -16.03 1.34
N LEU A 66 -27.26 -16.27 1.24
CA LEU A 66 -26.34 -16.68 2.31
C LEU A 66 -25.34 -15.56 2.65
N ALA A 67 -25.66 -14.31 2.28
CA ALA A 67 -24.75 -13.21 2.54
C ALA A 67 -24.52 -13.03 4.05
N ALA A 68 -23.28 -12.82 4.43
CA ALA A 68 -22.82 -12.76 5.83
C ALA A 68 -23.14 -14.02 6.66
N ALA A 69 -23.53 -15.14 6.06
CA ALA A 69 -23.76 -16.39 6.79
C ALA A 69 -22.44 -16.99 7.29
N VAL A 70 -22.49 -17.72 8.42
CA VAL A 70 -21.36 -18.44 8.99
C VAL A 70 -21.48 -19.92 8.65
N LEU A 71 -20.62 -20.40 7.77
CA LEU A 71 -20.55 -21.78 7.27
C LEU A 71 -19.28 -22.51 7.78
N ASN A 72 -18.55 -21.91 8.70
CA ASN A 72 -17.26 -22.45 9.16
C ASN A 72 -17.38 -23.92 9.57
N ARG A 73 -16.48 -24.76 9.04
CA ARG A 73 -16.40 -26.19 9.34
C ARG A 73 -17.68 -26.98 9.06
N SER A 74 -18.62 -26.45 8.28
CA SER A 74 -19.79 -27.20 7.83
C SER A 74 -19.42 -28.17 6.71
N ASN A 75 -20.24 -29.22 6.54
CA ASN A 75 -20.13 -30.16 5.44
C ASN A 75 -21.16 -29.80 4.35
N LEU A 76 -20.71 -29.28 3.22
CA LEU A 76 -21.50 -28.93 2.04
C LEU A 76 -21.13 -29.82 0.83
N THR A 77 -20.60 -31.03 1.09
CA THR A 77 -20.20 -31.97 0.03
C THR A 77 -21.37 -32.24 -0.91
N GLY A 78 -21.18 -31.99 -2.22
CA GLY A 78 -22.20 -32.20 -3.25
C GLY A 78 -23.42 -31.27 -3.14
N ALA A 79 -23.42 -30.26 -2.28
CA ALA A 79 -24.51 -29.32 -2.16
C ALA A 79 -24.64 -28.46 -3.44
N ASN A 80 -25.86 -28.08 -3.78
CA ASN A 80 -26.15 -27.14 -4.86
C ASN A 80 -26.28 -25.72 -4.32
N LEU A 81 -25.24 -24.91 -4.54
CA LEU A 81 -25.16 -23.50 -4.18
C LEU A 81 -25.16 -22.60 -5.43
N SER A 82 -25.61 -23.14 -6.59
CA SER A 82 -25.62 -22.38 -7.83
C SER A 82 -26.47 -21.11 -7.71
N GLY A 83 -25.94 -19.98 -8.17
CA GLY A 83 -26.59 -18.68 -8.12
C GLY A 83 -26.82 -18.12 -6.70
N CYS A 84 -26.31 -18.77 -5.64
CA CYS A 84 -26.43 -18.26 -4.27
C CYS A 84 -25.62 -16.97 -4.09
N ASN A 85 -26.13 -16.10 -3.22
CA ASN A 85 -25.40 -14.94 -2.74
C ASN A 85 -24.64 -15.32 -1.47
N LEU A 86 -23.33 -15.46 -1.58
CA LEU A 86 -22.39 -15.78 -0.50
C LEU A 86 -21.48 -14.58 -0.14
N THR A 87 -21.92 -13.37 -0.49
CA THR A 87 -21.16 -12.14 -0.23
C THR A 87 -20.85 -11.98 1.26
N VAL A 88 -19.58 -11.73 1.61
CA VAL A 88 -19.08 -11.51 3.00
C VAL A 88 -19.32 -12.73 3.92
N SER A 89 -19.63 -13.91 3.39
CA SER A 89 -19.84 -15.10 4.21
C SER A 89 -18.52 -15.71 4.71
N PHE A 90 -18.61 -16.45 5.82
CA PHE A 90 -17.49 -17.10 6.48
C PHE A 90 -17.58 -18.61 6.27
N ALA A 91 -16.59 -19.20 5.61
CA ALA A 91 -16.55 -20.61 5.26
C ALA A 91 -15.18 -21.23 5.52
N GLU A 92 -14.51 -20.80 6.59
CA GLU A 92 -13.20 -21.31 7.00
C GLU A 92 -13.29 -22.80 7.33
N GLY A 93 -12.43 -23.61 6.69
CA GLY A 93 -12.40 -25.06 6.88
C GLY A 93 -13.67 -25.81 6.44
N THR A 94 -14.53 -25.16 5.69
CA THR A 94 -15.78 -25.77 5.16
C THR A 94 -15.46 -26.84 4.11
N ASN A 95 -16.17 -27.97 4.15
CA ASN A 95 -16.07 -28.99 3.12
C ASN A 95 -17.10 -28.73 2.00
N LEU A 96 -16.62 -28.26 0.84
CA LEU A 96 -17.38 -27.97 -0.38
C LEU A 96 -17.00 -28.95 -1.51
N ALA A 97 -16.47 -30.12 -1.18
CA ALA A 97 -16.06 -31.09 -2.20
C ALA A 97 -17.24 -31.45 -3.12
N ASN A 98 -17.01 -31.40 -4.44
CA ASN A 98 -18.01 -31.64 -5.49
C ASN A 98 -19.27 -30.75 -5.40
N ALA A 99 -19.26 -29.67 -4.65
CA ALA A 99 -20.38 -28.72 -4.59
C ALA A 99 -20.54 -27.98 -5.92
N ASN A 100 -21.77 -27.64 -6.25
CA ASN A 100 -22.08 -26.79 -7.40
C ASN A 100 -22.24 -25.34 -6.95
N LEU A 101 -21.25 -24.49 -7.29
CA LEU A 101 -21.20 -23.04 -7.01
C LEU A 101 -21.33 -22.22 -8.30
N GLN A 102 -21.86 -22.80 -9.36
CA GLN A 102 -21.99 -22.14 -10.67
C GLN A 102 -22.73 -20.81 -10.56
N GLY A 103 -22.10 -19.71 -11.02
CA GLY A 103 -22.69 -18.38 -11.01
C GLY A 103 -22.93 -17.78 -9.62
N ALA A 104 -22.38 -18.39 -8.56
CA ALA A 104 -22.50 -17.86 -7.20
C ALA A 104 -21.78 -16.52 -7.04
N MET A 105 -22.32 -15.62 -6.21
CA MET A 105 -21.70 -14.37 -5.81
C MET A 105 -20.93 -14.56 -4.51
N MET A 106 -19.59 -14.52 -4.58
CA MET A 106 -18.67 -14.85 -3.47
C MET A 106 -17.72 -13.66 -3.19
N PHE A 107 -18.28 -12.45 -3.19
CA PHE A 107 -17.51 -11.25 -2.92
C PHE A 107 -17.14 -11.15 -1.44
N SER A 108 -15.85 -10.93 -1.12
CA SER A 108 -15.29 -10.91 0.26
C SER A 108 -15.57 -12.18 1.07
N MET A 109 -15.77 -13.32 0.42
CA MET A 109 -15.96 -14.60 1.11
C MET A 109 -14.66 -15.10 1.73
N GLN A 110 -14.74 -15.66 2.95
CA GLN A 110 -13.62 -16.21 3.69
C GLN A 110 -13.62 -17.74 3.56
N LEU A 111 -12.67 -18.28 2.77
CA LEU A 111 -12.56 -19.71 2.43
C LEU A 111 -11.22 -20.32 2.88
N GLN A 112 -10.56 -19.71 3.88
CA GLN A 112 -9.26 -20.21 4.32
C GLN A 112 -9.34 -21.71 4.72
N GLY A 113 -8.48 -22.53 4.11
CA GLY A 113 -8.42 -23.94 4.37
C GLY A 113 -9.68 -24.74 3.98
N ALA A 114 -10.59 -24.17 3.22
CA ALA A 114 -11.79 -24.87 2.73
C ALA A 114 -11.39 -25.95 1.71
N ASN A 115 -12.17 -27.04 1.67
CA ASN A 115 -12.02 -28.10 0.69
C ASN A 115 -13.05 -27.95 -0.45
N LEU A 116 -12.57 -27.48 -1.62
CA LEU A 116 -13.36 -27.31 -2.85
C LEU A 116 -12.95 -28.33 -3.93
N LYS A 117 -12.38 -29.50 -3.53
CA LYS A 117 -11.95 -30.52 -4.48
C LYS A 117 -13.11 -30.93 -5.39
N GLY A 118 -12.92 -30.83 -6.72
CA GLY A 118 -13.92 -31.18 -7.72
C GLY A 118 -15.15 -30.25 -7.76
N ALA A 119 -15.18 -29.15 -7.01
CA ALA A 119 -16.29 -28.22 -7.02
C ALA A 119 -16.41 -27.49 -8.37
N ASN A 120 -17.65 -27.15 -8.76
CA ASN A 120 -17.93 -26.37 -9.96
C ASN A 120 -18.21 -24.90 -9.60
N LEU A 121 -17.25 -24.00 -9.90
CA LEU A 121 -17.35 -22.56 -9.70
C LEU A 121 -17.50 -21.80 -11.04
N SER A 122 -17.92 -22.49 -12.12
CA SER A 122 -18.00 -21.87 -13.45
C SER A 122 -18.87 -20.62 -13.44
N GLY A 123 -18.36 -19.51 -13.97
CA GLY A 123 -19.05 -18.24 -14.04
C GLY A 123 -19.33 -17.57 -12.69
N ALA A 124 -18.80 -18.08 -11.59
CA ALA A 124 -18.90 -17.43 -10.28
C ALA A 124 -18.06 -16.16 -10.23
N ARG A 125 -18.44 -15.21 -9.37
CA ARG A 125 -17.62 -14.06 -9.00
C ARG A 125 -16.99 -14.30 -7.65
N LEU A 126 -15.67 -14.48 -7.62
CA LEU A 126 -14.94 -14.77 -6.39
C LEU A 126 -13.79 -13.76 -6.17
N ILE A 127 -14.00 -12.85 -5.26
CA ILE A 127 -12.99 -11.97 -4.67
C ILE A 127 -13.00 -12.25 -3.18
N GLY A 128 -11.97 -12.88 -2.64
CA GLY A 128 -11.98 -13.30 -1.24
C GLY A 128 -10.69 -14.00 -0.85
N ASP A 129 -10.69 -14.60 0.32
CA ASP A 129 -9.54 -15.26 0.90
C ASP A 129 -9.65 -16.78 0.79
N LEU A 130 -8.86 -17.37 -0.12
CA LEU A 130 -8.76 -18.81 -0.36
C LEU A 130 -7.40 -19.39 0.08
N ARG A 131 -6.70 -18.70 0.97
CA ARG A 131 -5.40 -19.20 1.43
C ARG A 131 -5.50 -20.63 1.97
N ARG A 132 -4.60 -21.50 1.50
CA ARG A 132 -4.56 -22.92 1.87
C ARG A 132 -5.82 -23.73 1.52
N ALA A 133 -6.69 -23.22 0.65
CA ALA A 133 -7.84 -23.97 0.17
C ALA A 133 -7.40 -25.09 -0.78
N ASN A 134 -8.18 -26.17 -0.80
CA ASN A 134 -7.99 -27.28 -1.73
C ASN A 134 -9.00 -27.17 -2.88
N LEU A 135 -8.52 -26.78 -4.07
CA LEU A 135 -9.28 -26.67 -5.32
C LEU A 135 -8.84 -27.73 -6.34
N GLU A 136 -8.26 -28.85 -5.87
CA GLU A 136 -7.81 -29.93 -6.76
C GLU A 136 -8.95 -30.38 -7.68
N GLN A 137 -8.70 -30.38 -9.00
CA GLN A 137 -9.68 -30.76 -10.04
C GLN A 137 -10.97 -29.93 -10.04
N ALA A 138 -10.99 -28.76 -9.38
CA ALA A 138 -12.14 -27.86 -9.43
C ALA A 138 -12.30 -27.22 -10.81
N VAL A 139 -13.53 -26.88 -11.16
CA VAL A 139 -13.87 -26.22 -12.43
C VAL A 139 -14.16 -24.75 -12.16
N LEU A 140 -13.26 -23.86 -12.61
CA LEU A 140 -13.32 -22.41 -12.42
C LEU A 140 -13.48 -21.68 -13.77
N THR A 141 -14.03 -22.32 -14.78
CA THR A 141 -14.11 -21.76 -16.14
C THR A 141 -14.98 -20.51 -16.19
N ARG A 142 -14.52 -19.49 -16.92
CA ARG A 142 -15.23 -18.20 -17.09
C ARG A 142 -15.58 -17.52 -15.76
N MET A 143 -14.81 -17.79 -14.72
CA MET A 143 -14.94 -17.17 -13.41
C MET A 143 -14.41 -15.74 -13.42
N ASP A 144 -15.00 -14.84 -12.62
CA ASP A 144 -14.50 -13.50 -12.36
C ASP A 144 -13.86 -13.45 -10.97
N GLY A 145 -12.53 -13.59 -10.95
CA GLY A 145 -11.67 -13.46 -9.77
C GLY A 145 -10.79 -12.21 -9.85
N ALA A 146 -11.03 -11.32 -10.82
CA ALA A 146 -10.24 -10.11 -11.01
C ALA A 146 -10.39 -9.13 -9.83
N ALA A 147 -9.31 -8.41 -9.53
CA ALA A 147 -9.33 -7.41 -8.47
C ALA A 147 -10.40 -6.33 -8.72
N ASP A 148 -11.18 -6.01 -7.69
CA ASP A 148 -12.15 -4.91 -7.77
C ASP A 148 -11.43 -3.56 -7.74
N MET A 149 -11.41 -2.91 -8.90
CA MET A 149 -10.78 -1.60 -9.09
C MET A 149 -11.71 -0.42 -8.78
N LYS A 150 -12.98 -0.65 -8.50
CA LYS A 150 -13.98 0.40 -8.25
C LYS A 150 -14.13 0.73 -6.77
N ASN A 151 -13.98 -0.26 -5.89
CA ASN A 151 -14.22 -0.14 -4.44
C ASN A 151 -12.91 -0.16 -3.63
N GLN A 152 -11.93 0.65 -4.00
CA GLN A 152 -10.58 0.62 -3.41
C GLN A 152 -10.45 1.37 -2.06
N SER A 153 -11.51 1.91 -1.51
CA SER A 153 -11.47 2.62 -0.22
C SER A 153 -11.03 1.74 0.97
N MET A 154 -11.13 0.42 0.82
CA MET A 154 -10.74 -0.58 1.84
C MET A 154 -9.49 -1.40 1.44
N GLY A 155 -8.70 -0.92 0.49
CA GLY A 155 -7.55 -1.64 -0.05
C GLY A 155 -7.85 -2.40 -1.34
N LEU A 156 -6.83 -3.05 -1.91
CA LEU A 156 -6.98 -3.86 -3.12
C LEU A 156 -7.70 -5.16 -2.78
N MET A 157 -9.00 -5.24 -3.08
CA MET A 157 -9.78 -6.47 -2.96
C MET A 157 -9.50 -7.34 -4.18
N ARG A 158 -8.87 -8.50 -3.97
CA ARG A 158 -8.48 -9.46 -5.01
C ARG A 158 -8.74 -10.90 -4.55
N ALA A 159 -8.77 -11.84 -5.47
CA ALA A 159 -8.71 -13.24 -5.12
C ALA A 159 -7.33 -13.55 -4.51
N ASN A 160 -7.32 -13.95 -3.23
CA ASN A 160 -6.12 -14.33 -2.49
C ASN A 160 -6.04 -15.86 -2.41
N ILE A 161 -5.23 -16.46 -3.27
CA ILE A 161 -5.18 -17.92 -3.48
C ILE A 161 -3.82 -18.48 -3.02
N VAL A 162 -3.17 -17.80 -2.08
CA VAL A 162 -1.83 -18.14 -1.60
C VAL A 162 -1.77 -19.51 -0.94
N SER A 163 -0.76 -20.30 -1.28
CA SER A 163 -0.53 -21.66 -0.75
C SER A 163 -1.70 -22.62 -0.95
N ALA A 164 -2.53 -22.42 -1.97
CA ALA A 164 -3.66 -23.27 -2.30
C ALA A 164 -3.24 -24.43 -3.22
N ASN A 165 -4.00 -25.54 -3.18
CA ASN A 165 -3.84 -26.66 -4.09
C ASN A 165 -4.85 -26.55 -5.24
N LEU A 166 -4.37 -26.29 -6.47
CA LEU A 166 -5.17 -26.21 -7.70
C LEU A 166 -4.72 -27.26 -8.73
N ARG A 167 -4.15 -28.37 -8.29
CA ARG A 167 -3.68 -29.44 -9.19
C ARG A 167 -4.78 -29.90 -10.12
N GLY A 168 -4.51 -29.83 -11.45
CA GLY A 168 -5.46 -30.25 -12.47
C GLY A 168 -6.75 -29.44 -12.53
N ALA A 169 -6.87 -28.33 -11.82
CA ALA A 169 -8.03 -27.45 -11.89
C ALA A 169 -8.18 -26.80 -13.28
N ASP A 170 -9.40 -26.46 -13.66
CA ASP A 170 -9.70 -25.81 -14.93
C ASP A 170 -10.09 -24.34 -14.73
N LEU A 171 -9.16 -23.44 -15.05
CA LEU A 171 -9.35 -21.99 -14.99
C LEU A 171 -9.55 -21.37 -16.38
N SER A 172 -9.78 -22.20 -17.42
CA SER A 172 -9.78 -21.73 -18.81
C SER A 172 -10.78 -20.58 -19.04
N GLY A 173 -10.32 -19.53 -19.71
CA GLY A 173 -11.10 -18.35 -20.08
C GLY A 173 -11.60 -17.48 -18.91
N SER A 174 -11.05 -17.66 -17.71
CA SER A 174 -11.39 -16.88 -16.52
C SER A 174 -10.58 -15.60 -16.43
N ASP A 175 -11.04 -14.65 -15.62
CA ASP A 175 -10.32 -13.41 -15.32
C ASP A 175 -9.83 -13.45 -13.87
N PHE A 176 -8.52 -13.58 -13.70
CA PHE A 176 -7.80 -13.51 -12.42
C PHE A 176 -6.76 -12.39 -12.44
N SER A 177 -7.06 -11.33 -13.17
CA SER A 177 -6.17 -10.16 -13.22
C SER A 177 -5.88 -9.64 -11.82
N ARG A 178 -4.59 -9.53 -11.50
CA ARG A 178 -4.06 -9.10 -10.18
C ARG A 178 -4.36 -10.02 -8.99
N ALA A 179 -4.85 -11.24 -9.22
CA ALA A 179 -4.99 -12.25 -8.17
C ALA A 179 -3.62 -12.68 -7.63
N ASP A 180 -3.60 -13.26 -6.44
CA ASP A 180 -2.40 -13.76 -5.79
C ASP A 180 -2.41 -15.28 -5.71
N PHE A 181 -1.56 -15.93 -6.50
CA PHE A 181 -1.34 -17.38 -6.53
C PHE A 181 -0.03 -17.79 -5.88
N SER A 182 0.64 -16.91 -5.13
CA SER A 182 1.95 -17.17 -4.57
C SER A 182 1.97 -18.49 -3.76
N PHE A 183 3.01 -19.28 -3.97
CA PHE A 183 3.23 -20.57 -3.29
C PHE A 183 2.15 -21.64 -3.52
N SER A 184 1.31 -21.49 -4.54
CA SER A 184 0.26 -22.45 -4.86
C SER A 184 0.73 -23.54 -5.82
N ASP A 185 0.09 -24.68 -5.75
CA ASP A 185 0.31 -25.81 -6.68
C ASP A 185 -0.77 -25.79 -7.77
N LEU A 186 -0.39 -25.35 -8.98
CA LEU A 186 -1.19 -25.37 -10.20
C LEU A 186 -0.67 -26.43 -11.19
N SER A 187 0.06 -27.45 -10.71
CA SER A 187 0.62 -28.46 -11.60
C SER A 187 -0.48 -29.19 -12.37
N GLY A 188 -0.30 -29.28 -13.69
CA GLY A 188 -1.27 -29.87 -14.61
C GLY A 188 -2.59 -29.10 -14.76
N ALA A 189 -2.70 -27.89 -14.21
CA ALA A 189 -3.91 -27.07 -14.34
C ALA A 189 -4.11 -26.57 -15.79
N ARG A 190 -5.38 -26.32 -16.17
CA ARG A 190 -5.77 -25.73 -17.44
C ARG A 190 -6.02 -24.24 -17.27
N LEU A 191 -5.19 -23.41 -17.90
CA LEU A 191 -5.25 -21.94 -17.87
C LEU A 191 -5.33 -21.36 -19.28
N ALA A 192 -5.81 -22.13 -20.26
CA ALA A 192 -5.87 -21.66 -21.64
C ALA A 192 -6.78 -20.42 -21.76
N GLY A 193 -6.23 -19.32 -22.36
CA GLY A 193 -6.94 -18.06 -22.52
C GLY A 193 -7.32 -17.35 -21.24
N THR A 194 -6.74 -17.72 -20.10
CA THR A 194 -6.99 -17.06 -18.80
C THR A 194 -6.33 -15.69 -18.76
N LYS A 195 -7.03 -14.69 -18.26
CA LYS A 195 -6.45 -13.36 -17.97
C LYS A 195 -5.80 -13.38 -16.59
N LEU A 196 -4.50 -13.15 -16.57
CA LEU A 196 -3.63 -13.17 -15.40
C LEU A 196 -2.76 -11.90 -15.32
N SER A 197 -3.18 -10.84 -16.00
CA SER A 197 -2.40 -9.61 -16.06
C SER A 197 -2.18 -9.02 -14.67
N GLY A 198 -0.89 -8.76 -14.33
CA GLY A 198 -0.50 -8.27 -13.02
C GLY A 198 -0.71 -9.23 -11.85
N ALA A 199 -1.02 -10.51 -12.09
CA ALA A 199 -1.15 -11.52 -11.04
C ALA A 199 0.22 -11.89 -10.42
N GLU A 200 0.19 -12.40 -9.19
CA GLU A 200 1.38 -12.81 -8.46
C GLU A 200 1.50 -14.35 -8.43
N PHE A 201 2.66 -14.87 -8.86
CA PHE A 201 2.98 -16.29 -8.95
C PHE A 201 4.31 -16.64 -8.25
N SER A 202 4.72 -15.86 -7.25
CA SER A 202 5.98 -16.11 -6.56
C SER A 202 5.98 -17.49 -5.89
N GLY A 203 6.97 -18.34 -6.23
CA GLY A 203 7.08 -19.70 -5.69
C GLY A 203 5.98 -20.68 -6.15
N THR A 204 5.25 -20.34 -7.21
CA THR A 204 4.14 -21.14 -7.72
C THR A 204 4.63 -22.30 -8.57
N ASP A 205 4.01 -23.47 -8.41
CA ASP A 205 4.25 -24.66 -9.24
C ASP A 205 3.25 -24.70 -10.41
N LEU A 206 3.73 -24.49 -11.64
CA LEU A 206 2.96 -24.56 -12.89
C LEU A 206 3.44 -25.71 -13.79
N ARG A 207 4.10 -26.72 -13.22
CA ARG A 207 4.63 -27.86 -13.99
C ARG A 207 3.52 -28.58 -14.75
N GLY A 208 3.74 -28.76 -16.05
CA GLY A 208 2.77 -29.44 -16.93
C GLY A 208 1.46 -28.69 -17.13
N ALA A 209 1.32 -27.45 -16.64
CA ALA A 209 0.10 -26.66 -16.82
C ALA A 209 -0.07 -26.21 -18.28
N ASN A 210 -1.32 -26.04 -18.72
CA ASN A 210 -1.63 -25.52 -20.03
C ASN A 210 -2.01 -24.02 -19.97
N LEU A 211 -1.09 -23.14 -20.33
CA LEU A 211 -1.26 -21.70 -20.39
C LEU A 211 -1.40 -21.15 -21.83
N ALA A 212 -1.77 -22.00 -22.79
CA ALA A 212 -1.89 -21.57 -24.18
C ALA A 212 -2.81 -20.35 -24.32
N GLY A 213 -2.28 -19.24 -24.89
CA GLY A 213 -3.00 -17.98 -25.07
C GLY A 213 -3.35 -17.24 -23.77
N ALA A 214 -2.80 -17.62 -22.63
CA ALA A 214 -3.01 -16.90 -21.36
C ALA A 214 -2.31 -15.53 -21.37
N ASP A 215 -2.94 -14.53 -20.74
CA ASP A 215 -2.34 -13.19 -20.58
C ASP A 215 -1.71 -13.04 -19.19
N LEU A 216 -0.38 -13.22 -19.13
CA LEU A 216 0.44 -12.99 -17.93
C LEU A 216 1.17 -11.64 -17.99
N SER A 217 0.69 -10.69 -18.79
CA SER A 217 1.34 -9.39 -18.90
C SER A 217 1.45 -8.70 -17.53
N GLY A 218 2.66 -8.19 -17.22
CA GLY A 218 2.96 -7.52 -15.96
C GLY A 218 2.82 -8.37 -14.71
N SER A 219 2.68 -9.70 -14.83
CA SER A 219 2.65 -10.61 -13.70
C SER A 219 4.02 -10.75 -13.01
N LYS A 220 4.00 -11.24 -11.77
CA LYS A 220 5.20 -11.53 -10.98
C LYS A 220 5.47 -13.03 -10.98
N LEU A 221 6.56 -13.44 -11.60
CA LEU A 221 6.95 -14.84 -11.81
C LEU A 221 8.30 -15.11 -11.12
N ILE A 222 8.36 -14.90 -9.79
CA ILE A 222 9.58 -15.09 -9.02
C ILE A 222 9.63 -16.54 -8.53
N ASP A 223 10.71 -17.27 -8.84
CA ASP A 223 10.89 -18.68 -8.46
C ASP A 223 9.72 -19.60 -8.92
N THR A 224 9.04 -19.24 -10.00
CA THR A 224 7.92 -19.96 -10.60
C THR A 224 8.44 -21.12 -11.44
N ASP A 225 7.82 -22.30 -11.34
CA ASP A 225 8.24 -23.50 -12.11
C ASP A 225 7.26 -23.80 -13.25
N PHE A 226 7.69 -23.57 -14.51
CA PHE A 226 6.96 -23.88 -15.74
C PHE A 226 7.43 -25.17 -16.41
N THR A 227 8.20 -26.03 -15.74
CA THR A 227 8.75 -27.25 -16.36
C THR A 227 7.65 -28.09 -16.99
N GLY A 228 7.75 -28.29 -18.33
CA GLY A 228 6.74 -29.03 -19.09
C GLY A 228 5.42 -28.30 -19.35
N ALA A 229 5.30 -27.04 -18.96
CA ALA A 229 4.09 -26.26 -19.24
C ALA A 229 3.95 -25.92 -20.74
N ASN A 230 2.71 -25.88 -21.23
CA ASN A 230 2.39 -25.36 -22.55
C ASN A 230 2.19 -23.84 -22.50
N LEU A 231 3.14 -23.10 -23.05
CA LEU A 231 3.14 -21.62 -23.08
C LEU A 231 2.84 -21.05 -24.48
N ALA A 232 2.29 -21.85 -25.41
CA ALA A 232 2.02 -21.41 -26.78
C ALA A 232 1.12 -20.17 -26.81
N ASN A 233 1.60 -19.10 -27.45
CA ASN A 233 0.89 -17.81 -27.56
C ASN A 233 0.54 -17.14 -26.21
N ALA A 234 1.16 -17.52 -25.11
CA ALA A 234 0.99 -16.83 -23.83
C ALA A 234 1.72 -15.48 -23.86
N ASN A 235 1.07 -14.45 -23.32
CA ASN A 235 1.60 -13.09 -23.27
C ASN A 235 2.32 -12.83 -21.95
N PHE A 236 3.64 -12.63 -21.97
CA PHE A 236 4.48 -12.30 -20.83
C PHE A 236 5.02 -10.85 -20.87
N THR A 237 4.44 -9.99 -21.70
CA THR A 237 4.89 -8.59 -21.83
C THR A 237 4.96 -7.91 -20.47
N ALA A 238 6.11 -7.31 -20.13
CA ALA A 238 6.37 -6.64 -18.86
C ALA A 238 6.18 -7.53 -17.60
N ALA A 239 6.19 -8.86 -17.75
CA ALA A 239 6.22 -9.75 -16.60
C ALA A 239 7.59 -9.68 -15.89
N THR A 240 7.58 -9.67 -14.56
CA THR A 240 8.81 -9.73 -13.75
C THR A 240 9.21 -11.19 -13.57
N MET A 241 10.32 -11.60 -14.14
CA MET A 241 10.82 -12.98 -14.09
C MET A 241 12.15 -13.06 -13.35
N ARG A 242 12.21 -13.90 -12.32
CA ARG A 242 13.46 -14.21 -11.60
C ARG A 242 13.38 -15.61 -11.04
N GLY A 243 14.46 -16.41 -11.21
CA GLY A 243 14.51 -17.80 -10.70
C GLY A 243 13.50 -18.74 -11.37
N VAL A 244 12.90 -18.33 -12.51
CA VAL A 244 11.91 -19.12 -13.24
C VAL A 244 12.54 -20.38 -13.81
N LYS A 245 11.87 -21.52 -13.64
CA LYS A 245 12.32 -22.83 -14.18
C LYS A 245 11.45 -23.25 -15.36
N GLY A 246 12.04 -24.05 -16.27
CA GLY A 246 11.32 -24.64 -17.41
C GLY A 246 10.80 -23.63 -18.43
N PHE A 247 11.28 -22.39 -18.43
CA PHE A 247 10.84 -21.37 -19.34
C PHE A 247 11.65 -21.43 -20.66
N PRO A 248 10.98 -21.49 -21.84
CA PRO A 248 11.69 -21.60 -23.13
C PRO A 248 12.53 -20.36 -23.40
N THR A 249 13.80 -20.53 -23.79
CA THR A 249 14.73 -19.42 -24.07
C THR A 249 14.22 -18.46 -25.13
N GLN A 250 13.44 -18.95 -26.10
CA GLN A 250 12.84 -18.12 -27.15
C GLN A 250 11.74 -17.18 -26.63
N VAL A 251 10.98 -17.59 -25.62
CA VAL A 251 9.95 -16.76 -24.99
C VAL A 251 10.58 -15.79 -24.01
N ALA A 252 11.69 -16.18 -23.37
CA ALA A 252 12.47 -15.31 -22.49
C ALA A 252 13.02 -14.08 -23.24
N GLN A 253 13.36 -14.22 -24.53
CA GLN A 253 13.81 -13.10 -25.37
C GLN A 253 12.69 -12.12 -25.75
N GLN A 254 11.43 -12.58 -25.81
CA GLN A 254 10.27 -11.71 -26.09
C GLN A 254 9.79 -10.97 -24.83
N SER A 255 10.11 -11.46 -23.64
CA SER A 255 9.74 -10.87 -22.36
C SER A 255 10.79 -9.89 -21.82
N GLN A 256 11.99 -9.84 -22.42
CA GLN A 256 12.92 -8.74 -22.14
C GLN A 256 12.40 -7.47 -22.82
N PRO A 257 12.22 -6.37 -22.09
CA PRO A 257 11.96 -5.09 -22.75
C PRO A 257 13.11 -4.81 -23.71
N ALA A 258 12.78 -4.44 -24.94
CA ALA A 258 13.73 -4.03 -25.95
C ALA A 258 14.60 -2.89 -25.38
N GLY A 259 15.90 -3.19 -25.10
CA GLY A 259 16.88 -2.27 -24.51
C GLY A 259 16.42 -1.77 -23.15
N GLU A 260 17.17 -2.04 -22.08
CA GLU A 260 16.90 -1.40 -20.79
C GLU A 260 16.77 0.12 -21.04
N GLU A 261 15.56 0.62 -20.93
CA GLU A 261 15.32 2.05 -20.96
C GLU A 261 16.07 2.61 -19.74
N ARG A 262 17.23 3.23 -19.97
CA ARG A 262 18.11 3.78 -18.93
C ARG A 262 17.49 5.03 -18.32
N VAL A 263 16.29 4.89 -17.76
CA VAL A 263 15.50 5.97 -17.18
C VAL A 263 15.21 5.65 -15.71
N LEU A 264 15.60 6.56 -14.85
CA LEU A 264 15.19 6.57 -13.44
C LEU A 264 13.88 7.38 -13.33
N ARG A 265 12.78 6.71 -13.01
CA ARG A 265 11.48 7.38 -12.79
C ARG A 265 11.25 7.55 -11.29
N VAL A 266 11.12 8.80 -10.87
CA VAL A 266 10.92 9.15 -9.46
C VAL A 266 9.51 9.69 -9.24
N CYS A 267 8.83 9.20 -8.20
CA CYS A 267 7.53 9.71 -7.78
C CYS A 267 7.74 10.89 -6.85
N GLU A 268 7.22 12.06 -7.23
CA GLU A 268 7.42 13.30 -6.47
C GLU A 268 6.17 14.16 -6.43
N ASP A 269 6.12 15.04 -5.43
CA ASP A 269 5.10 16.07 -5.33
C ASP A 269 5.48 17.28 -6.21
N PRO A 270 4.54 17.79 -7.03
CA PRO A 270 4.83 18.94 -7.90
C PRO A 270 4.99 20.26 -7.17
N ASN A 271 4.57 20.37 -5.89
CA ASN A 271 4.55 21.61 -5.11
C ASN A 271 4.74 21.36 -3.61
N ASN A 272 5.93 20.87 -3.21
CA ASN A 272 6.24 20.50 -1.82
C ASN A 272 7.66 20.93 -1.41
N LEU A 273 8.03 22.20 -1.61
CA LEU A 273 9.33 22.68 -1.12
C LEU A 273 9.41 22.61 0.42
N PRO A 274 10.56 22.21 0.94
CA PRO A 274 11.89 22.05 0.33
C PRO A 274 12.17 20.68 -0.31
N PHE A 275 11.21 19.75 -0.33
CA PHE A 275 11.41 18.38 -0.79
C PHE A 275 11.49 18.33 -2.33
N SER A 276 10.41 18.66 -3.00
CA SER A 276 10.33 18.61 -4.46
C SER A 276 9.40 19.69 -5.04
N ASN A 277 9.64 20.07 -6.29
CA ASN A 277 8.71 20.81 -7.11
C ASN A 277 8.98 20.55 -8.61
N ARG A 278 8.06 21.00 -9.48
CA ARG A 278 8.22 20.82 -10.94
C ARG A 278 9.43 21.53 -11.53
N ALA A 279 9.92 22.59 -10.88
CA ALA A 279 11.11 23.32 -11.31
C ALA A 279 12.42 22.60 -10.95
N GLY A 280 12.34 21.50 -10.19
CA GLY A 280 13.51 20.73 -9.77
C GLY A 280 14.33 21.41 -8.68
N GLU A 281 13.71 22.28 -7.87
CA GLU A 281 14.38 23.12 -6.88
C GLU A 281 14.47 22.47 -5.49
N GLY A 282 13.76 21.38 -5.24
CA GLY A 282 13.79 20.68 -3.96
C GLY A 282 15.04 19.82 -3.76
N PHE A 283 15.38 19.52 -2.50
CA PHE A 283 16.56 18.69 -2.21
C PHE A 283 16.37 17.22 -2.65
N GLU A 284 15.14 16.71 -2.67
CA GLU A 284 14.84 15.36 -3.20
C GLU A 284 15.06 15.33 -4.71
N ASN A 285 14.67 16.41 -5.44
CA ASN A 285 15.04 16.56 -6.85
C ASN A 285 16.55 16.49 -7.06
N LYS A 286 17.36 17.19 -6.22
CA LYS A 286 18.83 17.19 -6.34
C LYS A 286 19.44 15.82 -6.02
N ILE A 287 18.87 15.10 -5.06
CA ILE A 287 19.29 13.73 -4.75
C ILE A 287 18.90 12.79 -5.91
N ALA A 288 17.70 12.92 -6.49
CA ALA A 288 17.29 12.13 -7.65
C ALA A 288 18.19 12.39 -8.87
N GLU A 289 18.55 13.65 -9.14
CA GLU A 289 19.54 14.03 -10.17
C GLU A 289 20.92 13.38 -9.92
N LEU A 290 21.36 13.35 -8.66
CA LEU A 290 22.60 12.68 -8.26
C LEU A 290 22.53 11.19 -8.57
N LEU A 291 21.47 10.49 -8.13
CA LEU A 291 21.30 9.05 -8.35
C LEU A 291 21.21 8.70 -9.84
N ALA A 292 20.45 9.48 -10.64
CA ALA A 292 20.35 9.27 -12.08
C ALA A 292 21.70 9.41 -12.78
N ARG A 293 22.50 10.41 -12.41
CA ARG A 293 23.86 10.61 -12.93
C ARG A 293 24.79 9.45 -12.57
N GLU A 294 24.75 8.96 -11.34
CA GLU A 294 25.55 7.80 -10.89
C GLU A 294 25.14 6.50 -11.58
N LEU A 295 23.87 6.37 -11.96
CA LEU A 295 23.38 5.27 -12.77
C LEU A 295 23.77 5.38 -14.26
N GLY A 296 24.10 6.59 -14.75
CA GLY A 296 24.20 6.90 -16.16
C GLY A 296 22.86 6.83 -16.87
N TRP A 297 21.77 7.18 -16.17
CA TRP A 297 20.37 7.09 -16.65
C TRP A 297 19.77 8.47 -16.78
N THR A 298 18.75 8.57 -17.66
CA THR A 298 17.90 9.77 -17.74
C THR A 298 16.96 9.82 -16.53
N LEU A 299 16.67 11.03 -16.02
CA LEU A 299 15.74 11.24 -14.91
C LEU A 299 14.39 11.68 -15.45
N GLU A 300 13.34 11.00 -15.03
CA GLU A 300 11.93 11.39 -15.28
C GLU A 300 11.17 11.44 -13.96
N TYR A 301 10.15 12.30 -13.89
CA TYR A 301 9.29 12.41 -12.72
C TYR A 301 7.84 12.01 -13.02
N THR A 302 7.26 11.28 -12.08
CA THR A 302 5.81 11.11 -11.98
C THR A 302 5.29 12.04 -10.89
N TRP A 303 4.63 13.09 -11.32
CA TRP A 303 4.12 14.11 -10.43
C TRP A 303 2.74 13.75 -9.88
N PHE A 304 2.61 13.72 -8.58
CA PHE A 304 1.35 13.53 -7.87
C PHE A 304 1.43 14.20 -6.49
N PRO A 305 0.42 14.97 -6.04
CA PRO A 305 0.46 15.58 -4.72
C PRO A 305 0.62 14.54 -3.61
N GLN A 306 1.53 14.78 -2.66
CA GLN A 306 1.85 13.86 -1.56
C GLN A 306 0.72 13.86 -0.51
N ARG A 307 -0.37 13.19 -0.85
CA ARG A 307 -1.59 13.04 -0.04
C ARG A 307 -2.09 11.60 -0.08
N MET A 308 -3.23 11.36 0.56
CA MET A 308 -3.85 10.01 0.60
C MET A 308 -3.90 9.39 -0.81
N GLY A 309 -3.35 8.18 -0.92
CA GLY A 309 -3.26 7.47 -2.19
C GLY A 309 -2.03 7.77 -3.03
N PHE A 310 -1.06 8.57 -2.57
CA PHE A 310 0.17 8.89 -3.30
C PHE A 310 0.84 7.63 -3.84
N ILE A 311 1.22 6.67 -2.99
CA ILE A 311 1.88 5.42 -3.41
C ILE A 311 1.04 4.60 -4.39
N ARG A 312 -0.29 4.56 -4.18
CA ARG A 312 -1.21 3.82 -5.06
C ARG A 312 -1.27 4.42 -6.46
N ASN A 313 -1.26 5.76 -6.55
CA ASN A 313 -1.41 6.48 -7.82
C ASN A 313 -0.07 6.76 -8.53
N THR A 314 1.05 6.45 -7.89
CA THR A 314 2.41 6.64 -8.39
C THR A 314 3.18 5.32 -8.44
N LEU A 315 3.90 4.95 -7.37
CA LEU A 315 4.82 3.80 -7.31
C LEU A 315 4.15 2.47 -7.69
N ARG A 316 2.87 2.29 -7.33
CA ARG A 316 2.09 1.09 -7.63
C ARG A 316 1.19 1.24 -8.87
N ALA A 317 1.06 2.44 -9.42
CA ALA A 317 0.26 2.69 -10.60
C ALA A 317 1.04 2.35 -11.88
N ARG A 318 0.29 1.97 -12.91
CA ARG A 318 0.82 1.73 -14.24
C ARG A 318 0.31 2.78 -15.21
N ASP A 319 1.06 3.04 -16.25
CA ASP A 319 0.63 3.92 -17.34
C ASP A 319 -0.50 3.26 -18.13
N PRO A 320 -1.56 4.00 -18.47
CA PRO A 320 -2.57 3.51 -19.37
C PRO A 320 -1.93 3.11 -20.72
N GLY A 321 -2.12 1.87 -21.14
CA GLY A 321 -1.69 1.37 -22.45
C GLY A 321 -0.28 0.78 -22.52
N SER A 322 0.63 1.04 -21.58
CA SER A 322 2.00 0.50 -21.62
C SER A 322 2.31 -0.57 -20.58
N ASN A 323 1.41 -0.83 -19.65
CA ASN A 323 1.60 -1.71 -18.48
C ASN A 323 2.87 -1.44 -17.64
N ARG A 324 3.61 -0.37 -17.95
CA ARG A 324 4.81 0.08 -17.24
C ARG A 324 4.40 0.80 -15.96
N PHE A 325 5.14 0.61 -14.87
CA PHE A 325 4.94 1.39 -13.66
C PHE A 325 5.30 2.86 -13.91
N LYS A 326 4.50 3.76 -13.33
CA LYS A 326 4.68 5.21 -13.51
C LYS A 326 6.01 5.71 -12.96
N CYS A 327 6.50 5.11 -11.87
CA CYS A 327 7.81 5.43 -11.31
C CYS A 327 8.42 4.21 -10.59
N ASP A 328 9.71 4.27 -10.34
CA ASP A 328 10.53 3.17 -9.81
C ASP A 328 11.00 3.44 -8.38
N LEU A 329 10.92 4.70 -7.95
CA LEU A 329 11.41 5.17 -6.67
C LEU A 329 10.50 6.26 -6.12
N VAL A 330 10.24 6.25 -4.83
CA VAL A 330 9.65 7.35 -4.07
C VAL A 330 10.66 7.84 -3.04
N MET A 331 10.78 9.16 -2.92
CA MET A 331 11.67 9.79 -1.95
C MET A 331 10.93 10.09 -0.64
N GLY A 332 11.67 10.42 0.42
CA GLY A 332 11.12 11.03 1.63
C GLY A 332 10.14 10.20 2.45
N VAL A 333 10.18 8.88 2.39
CA VAL A 333 9.31 8.03 3.21
C VAL A 333 9.96 7.67 4.54
N PRO A 334 9.20 7.56 5.65
CA PRO A 334 9.74 7.05 6.91
C PRO A 334 10.32 5.64 6.75
N ALA A 335 11.44 5.36 7.41
CA ALA A 335 11.97 4.00 7.44
C ALA A 335 10.94 3.03 8.03
N GLY A 336 10.72 1.89 7.38
CA GLY A 336 9.68 0.94 7.76
C GLY A 336 8.28 1.27 7.26
N PHE A 337 8.13 2.23 6.34
CA PHE A 337 6.85 2.60 5.76
C PHE A 337 6.14 1.40 5.09
N GLU A 338 4.95 1.06 5.58
CA GLU A 338 4.24 -0.18 5.22
C GLU A 338 3.75 -0.26 3.77
N LEU A 339 3.68 0.87 3.05
CA LEU A 339 3.16 0.89 1.67
C LEU A 339 4.25 0.71 0.61
N ALA A 340 5.54 0.64 1.00
CA ALA A 340 6.67 0.41 0.10
C ALA A 340 7.76 -0.41 0.78
N SER A 341 8.63 -1.07 0.00
CA SER A 341 9.86 -1.68 0.51
C SER A 341 10.89 -0.59 0.71
N THR A 342 11.15 -0.19 1.95
CA THR A 342 12.07 0.92 2.23
C THR A 342 13.52 0.49 2.18
N THR A 343 14.39 1.39 1.69
CA THR A 343 15.85 1.26 1.76
C THR A 343 16.35 1.48 3.19
N LYS A 344 17.64 1.32 3.40
CA LYS A 344 18.30 1.93 4.57
C LYS A 344 18.06 3.44 4.54
N PRO A 345 17.92 4.09 5.72
CA PRO A 345 17.74 5.53 5.78
C PRO A 345 18.91 6.29 5.12
N TYR A 346 18.58 7.33 4.35
CA TYR A 346 19.61 8.20 3.77
C TYR A 346 19.81 9.49 4.54
N TYR A 347 18.88 9.84 5.46
CA TYR A 347 19.10 10.83 6.50
C TYR A 347 18.19 10.60 7.71
N ARG A 348 18.50 11.27 8.81
CA ARG A 348 17.69 11.38 10.02
C ARG A 348 17.55 12.85 10.35
N SER A 349 16.35 13.31 10.64
CA SER A 349 16.04 14.68 11.00
C SER A 349 15.02 14.74 12.13
N THR A 350 14.78 15.91 12.67
CA THR A 350 13.89 16.14 13.81
C THR A 350 12.94 17.30 13.54
N TYR A 351 11.86 17.40 14.29
CA TYR A 351 11.01 18.57 14.34
C TYR A 351 11.76 19.78 14.90
N ALA A 352 11.31 20.97 14.56
CA ALA A 352 11.88 22.21 15.05
C ALA A 352 10.79 23.23 15.37
N LEU A 353 11.11 24.09 16.31
CA LEU A 353 10.42 25.31 16.63
C LEU A 353 11.04 26.45 15.84
N VAL A 354 10.22 27.28 15.20
CA VAL A 354 10.67 28.44 14.39
C VAL A 354 9.95 29.69 14.87
N TYR A 355 10.72 30.77 15.08
CA TYR A 355 10.18 32.07 15.46
C TYR A 355 10.95 33.23 14.84
N GLY A 356 10.36 34.43 14.78
CA GLY A 356 11.03 35.65 14.32
C GLY A 356 12.00 36.20 15.36
N LYS A 357 13.26 36.45 14.95
CA LYS A 357 14.29 37.11 15.80
C LYS A 357 13.84 38.53 16.19
N GLY A 358 14.35 39.02 17.33
CA GLY A 358 14.06 40.36 17.80
C GLY A 358 12.63 40.57 18.33
N LYS A 359 11.80 39.52 18.36
CA LYS A 359 10.42 39.56 18.90
C LYS A 359 10.35 39.13 20.37
N GLY A 360 11.46 39.15 21.08
CA GLY A 360 11.57 38.82 22.51
C GLY A 360 11.45 37.34 22.79
N LEU A 361 11.81 36.49 21.84
CA LEU A 361 11.95 35.05 21.96
C LEU A 361 13.41 34.59 21.78
N ASP A 362 14.35 35.53 21.65
CA ASP A 362 15.76 35.21 21.32
C ASP A 362 16.48 34.37 22.39
N GLY A 363 15.93 34.30 23.60
CA GLY A 363 16.39 33.42 24.67
C GLY A 363 15.95 31.96 24.50
N VAL A 364 15.06 31.64 23.55
CA VAL A 364 14.55 30.29 23.30
C VAL A 364 15.54 29.56 22.40
N THR A 365 16.62 29.07 23.00
CA THR A 365 17.71 28.32 22.31
C THR A 365 17.56 26.80 22.41
N ALA A 366 16.58 26.33 23.16
CA ALA A 366 16.10 24.94 23.25
C ALA A 366 14.58 24.96 23.40
N PRO A 367 13.83 23.95 22.97
CA PRO A 367 12.36 23.93 23.06
C PRO A 367 11.85 24.16 24.49
N GLU A 368 12.50 23.57 25.51
CA GLU A 368 12.12 23.69 26.92
C GLU A 368 12.28 25.12 27.44
N ARG A 369 13.14 25.93 26.84
CA ARG A 369 13.32 27.34 27.22
C ARG A 369 12.11 28.22 26.84
N LEU A 370 11.23 27.74 25.96
CA LEU A 370 9.95 28.39 25.71
C LEU A 370 9.12 28.51 27.00
N LEU A 371 9.20 27.52 27.89
CA LEU A 371 8.48 27.50 29.17
C LEU A 371 9.00 28.54 30.17
N ASN A 372 10.18 29.10 29.93
CA ASN A 372 10.80 30.15 30.75
C ASN A 372 10.49 31.57 30.26
N VAL A 373 9.71 31.70 29.18
CA VAL A 373 9.21 32.99 28.73
C VAL A 373 8.23 33.55 29.77
N GLU A 374 8.24 34.88 29.93
CA GLU A 374 7.34 35.54 30.88
C GLU A 374 5.89 35.06 30.69
N PRO A 375 5.17 34.66 31.79
CA PRO A 375 3.89 33.94 31.71
C PRO A 375 2.80 34.70 30.94
N ALA A 376 2.71 36.02 31.04
CA ALA A 376 1.72 36.81 30.31
C ALA A 376 2.01 36.78 28.79
N LYS A 377 3.29 36.89 28.42
CA LYS A 377 3.74 36.78 27.04
C LYS A 377 3.52 35.37 26.50
N LEU A 378 3.93 34.34 27.25
CA LEU A 378 3.75 32.95 26.87
C LEU A 378 2.28 32.64 26.53
N LYS A 379 1.35 33.12 27.36
CA LYS A 379 -0.09 32.96 27.14
C LYS A 379 -0.65 33.71 25.93
N SER A 380 0.02 34.76 25.47
CA SER A 380 -0.40 35.54 24.31
C SER A 380 0.06 34.98 22.97
N LEU A 381 1.04 34.05 22.98
CA LEU A 381 1.63 33.48 21.78
C LEU A 381 0.62 32.61 20.99
N LYS A 382 0.63 32.72 19.68
CA LYS A 382 -0.10 31.87 18.75
C LYS A 382 0.87 30.79 18.23
N LEU A 383 0.58 29.55 18.54
CA LEU A 383 1.45 28.40 18.28
C LEU A 383 0.94 27.59 17.09
N GLY A 384 1.56 27.79 15.94
CA GLY A 384 1.18 27.10 14.70
C GLY A 384 1.78 25.69 14.60
N LEU A 385 0.95 24.68 14.33
CA LEU A 385 1.40 23.32 14.07
C LEU A 385 0.45 22.55 13.16
N PHE A 386 0.95 21.47 12.55
CA PHE A 386 0.10 20.51 11.87
C PHE A 386 -0.53 19.56 12.89
N GLY A 387 -1.84 19.36 12.80
CA GLY A 387 -2.56 18.39 13.62
C GLY A 387 -1.91 17.00 13.50
N GLN A 388 -1.92 16.22 14.60
CA GLN A 388 -1.29 14.90 14.71
C GLN A 388 0.26 14.91 14.60
N SER A 389 0.91 16.06 14.73
CA SER A 389 2.39 16.12 14.84
C SER A 389 2.83 15.87 16.29
N PRO A 390 4.07 15.38 16.52
CA PRO A 390 4.61 15.19 17.87
C PRO A 390 4.61 16.47 18.72
N ALA A 391 4.63 17.63 18.08
CA ALA A 391 4.56 18.92 18.76
C ALA A 391 3.21 19.14 19.46
N ALA A 392 2.13 18.54 18.97
CA ALA A 392 0.81 18.62 19.62
C ALA A 392 0.86 17.96 21.01
N ASP A 393 1.46 16.77 21.11
CA ASP A 393 1.61 16.06 22.39
C ASP A 393 2.50 16.83 23.37
N TRP A 394 3.57 17.44 22.85
CA TRP A 394 4.46 18.27 23.66
C TRP A 394 3.74 19.51 24.20
N LEU A 395 2.98 20.22 23.37
CA LEU A 395 2.21 21.41 23.80
C LEU A 395 1.10 21.03 24.78
N LEU A 396 0.44 19.90 24.57
CA LEU A 396 -0.56 19.38 25.50
C LEU A 396 0.05 19.08 26.87
N LYS A 397 1.20 18.39 26.90
CA LYS A 397 1.94 18.05 28.13
C LYS A 397 2.32 19.29 28.95
N HIS A 398 2.64 20.40 28.27
CA HIS A 398 3.07 21.65 28.91
C HIS A 398 1.95 22.68 29.11
N GLY A 399 0.69 22.30 28.86
CA GLY A 399 -0.47 23.18 29.07
C GLY A 399 -0.58 24.35 28.10
N LEU A 400 0.05 24.22 26.91
CA LEU A 400 0.09 25.27 25.88
C LEU A 400 -0.86 25.00 24.68
N PHE A 401 -1.72 23.99 24.82
CA PHE A 401 -2.55 23.53 23.69
C PHE A 401 -3.70 24.52 23.34
N GLU A 402 -4.15 25.31 24.31
CA GLU A 402 -5.20 26.32 24.07
C GLU A 402 -4.77 27.45 23.12
N GLN A 403 -3.46 27.63 22.92
CA GLN A 403 -2.86 28.65 22.08
C GLN A 403 -2.60 28.15 20.63
N VAL A 404 -2.99 26.90 20.36
CA VAL A 404 -2.66 26.24 19.10
C VAL A 404 -3.51 26.77 17.95
N VAL A 405 -2.83 27.17 16.90
CA VAL A 405 -3.40 27.38 15.56
C VAL A 405 -3.12 26.11 14.75
N SER A 406 -4.13 25.27 14.58
CA SER A 406 -3.98 23.98 13.91
C SER A 406 -4.07 24.11 12.40
N TYR A 407 -3.13 23.48 11.71
CA TYR A 407 -3.08 23.33 10.26
C TYR A 407 -3.38 21.88 9.88
N GLN A 408 -4.06 21.72 8.75
CA GLN A 408 -4.27 20.37 8.20
C GLN A 408 -3.00 19.89 7.49
N PRO A 409 -2.48 18.69 7.82
CA PRO A 409 -1.27 18.19 7.17
C PRO A 409 -1.45 17.91 5.68
N GLN A 410 -2.69 17.72 5.23
CA GLN A 410 -3.07 17.49 3.84
C GLN A 410 -4.29 18.34 3.50
N SER A 411 -4.10 19.41 2.75
CA SER A 411 -5.21 20.18 2.18
C SER A 411 -5.66 19.50 0.87
N GLY A 412 -6.94 19.60 0.53
CA GLY A 412 -7.43 19.18 -0.80
C GLY A 412 -6.96 20.10 -1.92
N ASP A 413 -6.38 21.24 -1.58
CA ASP A 413 -5.92 22.30 -2.50
C ASP A 413 -4.49 21.98 -2.98
N PRO A 414 -4.26 21.74 -4.28
CA PRO A 414 -2.93 21.44 -4.83
C PRO A 414 -1.95 22.62 -4.78
N GLU A 415 -2.45 23.85 -4.59
CA GLU A 415 -1.62 25.07 -4.49
C GLU A 415 -1.04 25.26 -3.08
N ARG A 416 -1.58 24.56 -2.07
CA ARG A 416 -1.12 24.67 -0.69
C ARG A 416 -0.04 23.63 -0.37
N TYR A 417 1.00 24.05 0.35
CA TYR A 417 2.11 23.19 0.77
C TYR A 417 2.50 23.44 2.24
N PRO A 418 3.11 22.47 2.90
CA PRO A 418 3.41 22.57 4.34
C PRO A 418 4.32 23.76 4.73
N GLY A 419 5.12 24.25 3.82
CA GLY A 419 6.02 25.38 4.07
C GLY A 419 5.33 26.72 4.32
N GLU A 420 4.07 26.88 3.88
CA GLU A 420 3.32 28.14 4.03
C GLU A 420 3.21 28.64 5.47
N ILE A 421 3.17 27.73 6.45
CA ILE A 421 3.13 28.09 7.86
C ILE A 421 4.34 28.91 8.30
N VAL A 422 5.54 28.64 7.72
CA VAL A 422 6.76 29.41 8.00
C VAL A 422 6.88 30.59 7.05
N GLU A 423 6.73 30.34 5.75
CA GLU A 423 6.97 31.34 4.70
C GLU A 423 5.98 32.49 4.73
N LYS A 424 4.71 32.22 5.03
CA LYS A 424 3.61 33.20 4.99
C LYS A 424 3.09 33.55 6.38
N ASP A 425 2.65 32.55 7.14
CA ASP A 425 1.87 32.80 8.36
C ASP A 425 2.72 33.23 9.55
N LEU A 426 3.94 32.69 9.69
CA LEU A 426 4.88 33.15 10.70
C LEU A 426 5.45 34.54 10.37
N VAL A 427 5.79 34.78 9.11
CA VAL A 427 6.33 36.07 8.64
C VAL A 427 5.29 37.17 8.79
N SER A 428 4.04 36.92 8.46
CA SER A 428 2.93 37.88 8.62
C SER A 428 2.45 38.11 10.05
N GLY A 429 2.92 37.28 11.02
CA GLY A 429 2.49 37.34 12.42
C GLY A 429 1.11 36.73 12.69
N LYS A 430 0.61 35.92 11.77
CA LYS A 430 -0.60 35.11 11.99
C LYS A 430 -0.36 34.05 13.05
N VAL A 431 0.88 33.52 13.13
CA VAL A 431 1.42 32.73 14.24
C VAL A 431 2.73 33.35 14.72
N ASP A 432 3.05 33.18 15.99
CA ASP A 432 4.28 33.73 16.60
C ASP A 432 5.40 32.68 16.60
N ILE A 433 5.02 31.41 16.70
CA ILE A 433 5.92 30.26 16.66
C ILE A 433 5.30 29.20 15.75
N ALA A 434 6.11 28.60 14.88
CA ALA A 434 5.71 27.44 14.07
C ALA A 434 6.47 26.18 14.53
N PHE A 435 5.73 25.10 14.80
CA PHE A 435 6.29 23.78 15.09
C PHE A 435 6.16 22.92 13.84
N VAL A 436 7.27 22.71 13.17
CA VAL A 436 7.31 22.06 11.86
C VAL A 436 8.40 21.00 11.76
N TRP A 437 8.30 20.17 10.75
CA TRP A 437 9.36 19.24 10.41
C TRP A 437 10.65 20.00 10.05
N GLY A 438 11.79 19.58 10.60
CA GLY A 438 13.07 20.31 10.53
C GLY A 438 13.52 20.72 9.12
N PRO A 439 13.42 19.90 8.08
CA PRO A 439 13.68 20.31 6.72
C PRO A 439 12.90 21.55 6.28
N ILE A 440 11.62 21.66 6.63
CA ILE A 440 10.79 22.83 6.36
C ILE A 440 11.33 24.04 7.13
N ALA A 441 11.58 23.88 8.43
CA ALA A 441 12.12 24.92 9.29
C ALA A 441 13.44 25.50 8.73
N GLY A 442 14.39 24.64 8.45
CA GLY A 442 15.72 25.04 8.02
C GLY A 442 15.75 25.71 6.65
N TYR A 443 14.93 25.22 5.72
CA TYR A 443 14.85 25.78 4.37
C TYR A 443 14.29 27.21 4.35
N PHE A 444 13.14 27.43 4.97
CA PHE A 444 12.49 28.73 4.96
C PHE A 444 13.21 29.75 5.84
N ALA A 445 13.90 29.31 6.89
CA ALA A 445 14.76 30.20 7.68
C ALA A 445 16.00 30.70 6.93
N LYS A 446 16.43 30.02 5.87
CA LYS A 446 17.50 30.46 4.96
C LYS A 446 17.00 31.36 3.80
N SER A 447 15.72 31.66 3.74
CA SER A 447 15.21 32.56 2.70
C SER A 447 15.83 33.95 2.84
N PRO A 448 16.18 34.63 1.73
CA PRO A 448 16.73 35.98 1.78
C PRO A 448 15.82 36.93 2.57
N GLY A 449 16.38 37.63 3.55
CA GLY A 449 15.62 38.54 4.42
C GLY A 449 14.80 37.88 5.53
N ALA A 450 14.82 36.55 5.67
CA ALA A 450 14.15 35.88 6.77
C ALA A 450 14.97 36.02 8.06
N GLU A 451 14.49 36.84 9.00
CA GLU A 451 15.06 36.95 10.34
C GLU A 451 14.45 35.91 11.28
N LEU A 452 14.64 34.62 10.95
CA LEU A 452 14.08 33.50 11.69
C LEU A 452 15.14 32.76 12.52
N ALA A 453 14.73 32.27 13.68
CA ALA A 453 15.48 31.33 14.49
C ALA A 453 14.86 29.93 14.34
N VAL A 454 15.70 28.92 14.22
CA VAL A 454 15.30 27.50 14.16
C VAL A 454 15.88 26.80 15.37
N VAL A 455 15.04 26.19 16.17
CA VAL A 455 15.40 25.46 17.39
C VAL A 455 14.94 24.03 17.24
N PRO A 456 15.82 23.10 16.87
CA PRO A 456 15.49 21.69 16.72
C PRO A 456 15.15 21.04 18.08
N PHE A 457 14.21 20.09 18.06
CA PHE A 457 13.98 19.20 19.19
C PHE A 457 15.08 18.15 19.27
N GLU A 458 15.54 17.85 20.48
CA GLU A 458 16.41 16.70 20.70
C GLU A 458 15.59 15.41 20.77
N PRO A 459 16.18 14.24 20.47
CA PRO A 459 15.52 12.97 20.63
C PRO A 459 15.05 12.77 22.08
N SER A 460 13.81 12.32 22.25
CA SER A 460 13.18 12.08 23.53
C SER A 460 12.65 10.65 23.62
N ALA A 461 12.72 10.05 24.81
CA ALA A 461 12.13 8.73 25.05
C ALA A 461 10.60 8.77 25.17
N GLU A 462 10.01 9.93 25.45
CA GLU A 462 8.58 10.09 25.70
C GLU A 462 7.81 10.50 24.45
N ILE A 463 8.39 11.39 23.64
CA ILE A 463 7.78 11.90 22.41
C ILE A 463 8.79 11.78 21.28
N GLN A 464 8.42 11.07 20.23
CA GLN A 464 9.30 10.86 19.08
C GLN A 464 9.27 12.07 18.16
N PHE A 465 10.28 12.94 18.26
CA PHE A 465 10.44 14.11 17.37
C PHE A 465 11.28 13.84 16.14
N ASP A 466 12.13 12.84 16.17
CA ASP A 466 13.06 12.53 15.09
C ASP A 466 12.63 11.29 14.31
N PHE A 467 12.89 11.33 13.01
CA PHE A 467 12.57 10.24 12.11
C PHE A 467 13.73 9.95 11.16
N ARG A 468 13.88 8.65 10.88
CA ARG A 468 14.80 8.15 9.87
C ARG A 468 14.06 8.09 8.54
N ILE A 469 14.61 8.76 7.53
CA ILE A 469 13.98 8.90 6.23
C ILE A 469 14.69 8.03 5.20
N ALA A 470 13.92 7.27 4.48
CA ALA A 470 14.34 6.28 3.49
C ALA A 470 13.73 6.58 2.13
N MET A 471 14.20 5.88 1.11
CA MET A 471 13.54 5.79 -0.18
C MET A 471 12.69 4.53 -0.22
N GLY A 472 11.60 4.55 -0.98
CA GLY A 472 10.70 3.42 -1.15
C GLY A 472 10.70 2.88 -2.57
N VAL A 473 10.79 1.56 -2.70
CA VAL A 473 10.61 0.83 -3.96
C VAL A 473 9.43 -0.11 -3.83
N ARG A 474 8.95 -0.69 -4.93
CA ARG A 474 7.88 -1.70 -4.88
C ARG A 474 8.32 -2.94 -4.10
N PHE A 475 7.39 -3.56 -3.41
CA PHE A 475 7.65 -4.86 -2.78
C PHE A 475 8.06 -5.89 -3.84
N GLY A 476 9.02 -6.75 -3.50
CA GLY A 476 9.56 -7.78 -4.39
C GLY A 476 10.70 -7.32 -5.31
N GLU A 477 11.01 -6.04 -5.39
CA GLU A 477 12.13 -5.49 -6.19
C GLU A 477 13.42 -5.40 -5.37
N ARG A 478 13.85 -6.55 -4.83
CA ARG A 478 15.01 -6.60 -3.93
C ARG A 478 16.29 -6.12 -4.60
N GLU A 479 16.57 -6.56 -5.82
CA GLU A 479 17.79 -6.17 -6.54
C GLU A 479 17.84 -4.67 -6.82
N TRP A 480 16.69 -4.08 -7.20
CA TRP A 480 16.57 -2.64 -7.38
C TRP A 480 16.78 -1.90 -6.06
N LYS A 481 16.14 -2.34 -4.99
CA LYS A 481 16.36 -1.80 -3.66
C LYS A 481 17.83 -1.86 -3.25
N ASP A 482 18.48 -3.02 -3.39
CA ASP A 482 19.89 -3.22 -3.04
C ASP A 482 20.80 -2.33 -3.90
N ARG A 483 20.44 -2.06 -5.16
CA ARG A 483 21.15 -1.13 -6.04
C ARG A 483 21.04 0.31 -5.53
N ILE A 484 19.83 0.76 -5.17
CA ILE A 484 19.62 2.09 -4.59
C ILE A 484 20.36 2.23 -3.27
N GLU A 485 20.36 1.23 -2.39
CA GLU A 485 21.10 1.25 -1.12
C GLU A 485 22.61 1.42 -1.34
N ARG A 486 23.19 0.72 -2.33
CA ARG A 486 24.60 0.92 -2.69
C ARG A 486 24.89 2.34 -3.19
N LEU A 487 23.99 2.93 -3.98
CA LEU A 487 24.13 4.30 -4.46
C LEU A 487 24.04 5.31 -3.32
N ILE A 488 23.10 5.13 -2.38
CA ILE A 488 22.97 5.96 -1.17
C ILE A 488 24.28 5.93 -0.39
N GLU A 489 24.82 4.74 -0.12
CA GLU A 489 26.05 4.59 0.68
C GLU A 489 27.26 5.19 -0.05
N ALA A 490 27.43 4.94 -1.34
CA ALA A 490 28.52 5.49 -2.13
C ALA A 490 28.48 7.03 -2.23
N ASN A 491 27.30 7.63 -2.11
CA ASN A 491 27.10 9.08 -2.22
C ASN A 491 26.70 9.76 -0.90
N ARG A 492 26.89 9.09 0.23
CA ARG A 492 26.47 9.55 1.55
C ARG A 492 26.88 10.98 1.88
N LEU A 493 28.16 11.30 1.69
CA LEU A 493 28.67 12.65 1.96
C LEU A 493 28.07 13.71 1.03
N ARG A 494 27.83 13.37 -0.24
CA ARG A 494 27.21 14.29 -1.20
C ARG A 494 25.74 14.53 -0.85
N ILE A 495 25.01 13.49 -0.45
CA ILE A 495 23.62 13.60 0.02
C ILE A 495 23.55 14.48 1.27
N GLN A 496 24.47 14.27 2.23
CA GLN A 496 24.55 15.10 3.44
C GLN A 496 24.83 16.56 3.10
N ALA A 497 25.73 16.84 2.16
CA ALA A 497 26.05 18.19 1.71
C ALA A 497 24.87 18.87 1.00
N ILE A 498 24.09 18.12 0.18
CA ILE A 498 22.84 18.60 -0.41
C ILE A 498 21.85 19.00 0.70
N LEU A 499 21.60 18.13 1.66
CA LEU A 499 20.68 18.40 2.78
C LEU A 499 21.12 19.63 3.59
N ALA A 500 22.43 19.79 3.84
CA ALA A 500 23.00 20.93 4.55
C ALA A 500 22.81 22.26 3.76
N ALA A 501 22.91 22.22 2.42
CA ALA A 501 22.64 23.39 1.57
C ALA A 501 21.20 23.88 1.73
N TYR A 502 20.26 22.97 1.92
CA TYR A 502 18.84 23.27 2.17
C TYR A 502 18.50 23.56 3.64
N GLY A 503 19.51 23.55 4.54
CA GLY A 503 19.30 23.85 5.96
C GLY A 503 18.67 22.73 6.76
N VAL A 504 18.62 21.52 6.21
CA VAL A 504 18.03 20.35 6.89
C VAL A 504 18.81 20.05 8.17
N PRO A 505 18.20 20.08 9.38
CA PRO A 505 18.84 19.59 10.59
C PRO A 505 19.08 18.09 10.45
N GLN A 506 20.34 17.68 10.42
CA GLN A 506 20.73 16.28 10.29
C GLN A 506 21.18 15.74 11.64
N LEU A 507 20.75 14.52 11.97
CA LEU A 507 21.13 13.82 13.18
C LEU A 507 22.05 12.63 12.86
N ASP A 508 23.04 12.41 13.72
CA ASP A 508 23.83 11.18 13.69
C ASP A 508 23.05 9.97 14.25
N ASP A 509 23.65 8.79 14.25
CA ASP A 509 22.99 7.59 14.78
C ASP A 509 22.68 7.69 16.29
N ALA A 510 23.43 8.49 17.03
CA ALA A 510 23.21 8.77 18.45
C ALA A 510 22.13 9.85 18.68
N GLY A 511 21.60 10.46 17.60
CA GLY A 511 20.57 11.51 17.68
C GLY A 511 21.13 12.92 17.91
N ARG A 512 22.44 13.14 17.80
CA ARG A 512 23.05 14.46 17.97
C ARG A 512 23.04 15.22 16.64
N ILE A 513 22.80 16.53 16.71
CA ILE A 513 22.81 17.39 15.53
C ILE A 513 24.22 17.42 14.93
N MET A 514 24.30 17.13 13.64
CA MET A 514 25.53 17.13 12.85
C MET A 514 25.81 18.52 12.28
N THR A 515 27.06 18.92 12.29
CA THR A 515 27.54 20.08 11.52
C THR A 515 28.12 19.56 10.20
N VAL A 516 27.39 19.78 9.10
CA VAL A 516 27.79 19.34 7.75
C VAL A 516 28.03 20.57 6.88
N ALA A 517 29.15 20.60 6.17
CA ALA A 517 29.41 21.65 5.19
C ALA A 517 28.44 21.55 4.00
N PRO A 518 27.78 22.64 3.62
CA PRO A 518 26.87 22.63 2.49
C PRO A 518 27.64 22.47 1.16
N ASP A 519 26.97 21.89 0.17
CA ASP A 519 27.47 21.88 -1.21
C ASP A 519 27.36 23.31 -1.79
N SER A 520 28.50 23.95 -1.98
CA SER A 520 28.58 25.34 -2.47
C SER A 520 28.06 25.50 -3.91
N SER A 521 28.01 24.43 -4.69
CA SER A 521 27.46 24.44 -6.05
C SER A 521 25.94 24.51 -6.10
N LEU A 522 25.27 24.25 -4.94
CA LEU A 522 23.82 24.23 -4.79
C LEU A 522 23.28 25.48 -4.06
N THR A 523 24.14 26.44 -3.75
CA THR A 523 23.67 27.74 -3.24
C THR A 523 22.75 28.37 -4.30
N ARG A 524 21.56 28.81 -3.87
CA ARG A 524 20.53 29.44 -4.71
C ARG A 524 21.18 30.39 -5.74
N GLY A 525 21.31 29.89 -6.97
CA GLY A 525 21.65 30.74 -8.09
C GLY A 525 20.48 31.68 -8.35
N ASP A 526 20.80 32.95 -8.62
CA ASP A 526 19.88 34.00 -9.00
C ASP A 526 18.82 33.52 -9.98
N SER A 527 17.64 33.16 -9.49
CA SER A 527 16.46 33.00 -10.32
C SER A 527 15.96 34.39 -10.70
N LYS A 528 16.54 34.96 -11.77
CA LYS A 528 15.87 36.04 -12.48
C LYS A 528 14.50 35.52 -12.94
N PRO A 529 13.43 36.27 -12.68
CA PRO A 529 12.14 35.91 -13.25
C PRO A 529 12.29 35.92 -14.77
N ARG A 530 12.05 34.79 -15.41
CA ARG A 530 11.83 34.73 -16.85
C ARG A 530 10.41 35.18 -17.08
N ASN A 531 10.30 36.36 -17.72
CA ASN A 531 9.05 36.94 -18.27
C ASN A 531 8.28 35.94 -19.12
#